data_a9b134658ccd0a19dcb46a791b883b57
#
_entry.id   a9b134658ccd0a19dcb46a791b883b57
#
_cell.length_a   1.000
_cell.length_b   1.000
_cell.length_c   1.000
_cell.angle_alpha   90.00
_cell.angle_beta   90.00
_cell.angle_gamma   90.00
#
_symmetry.space_group_name_H-M   'P 1'
#
loop_
_entity.id
_entity.type
_entity.pdbx_description
1 polymer ?
#
loop_
_entity_poly.entity_id
_entity_poly.type
_entity_poly.pdbx_seq_one_letter_code
_entity_poly.pdbx_strand_id
1 'polypeptide(L)'
;PCPPDPGPGVERRQTSPPPPLPGGPPSGGCAPLPGSGCPPPSLRCSHPRCRRCPGHCQRPGAGAPALYGPPLSVGPDRHQGPGQRRTGGAGTGKSFVLQLFINEMEKQNKNVIVCAPTGIAAINIQGVTIHRCFQVSPEPQVIKHIKKVPQVVKESDIIVIDEISMCRIDLFDFVVRTIMKAEENSLSRKQIVVVGDFFQLPPVTTDNDLEVLKEIYENYHKGYAFESTNWQDLNFQTVELKQVIRQKNPEFIHELNKARIGDYSCVHYFNTHCQKTLFENGIILTATNRKAEQINHDRLSKIPYKAKVYHSRIVGDVKNSDKPTLDELHLKIGARVMVLINDTEQNLYQNGSFGKVYKLEDESVTVLLDTNKTLVTFGYHEWAIENYVLSKRKEGDIEDNHLSKEKVGAFYQIPLKLAYAITMHKSQGQTYDQVNLIPYSFDNGQLYVALSRVKSIEGLCLINQLRQENLICSQEVKDFYHIGSYKSKDKLIYELGKKVLNSHLTYPKEIQDLIDYIHKMS
;
A
#
# COMPACT_ATOMS: atom_id res chain seq x y z
N PRO A 1 -56.40 26.82 -29.19
CA PRO A 1 -57.15 25.66 -29.63
C PRO A 1 -56.55 24.40 -29.06
N CYS A 2 -57.38 23.71 -28.28
CA CYS A 2 -57.07 22.44 -27.62
C CYS A 2 -57.03 21.28 -28.58
N PRO A 3 -56.41 20.17 -28.16
CA PRO A 3 -56.30 18.93 -28.90
C PRO A 3 -57.56 18.06 -28.73
N PRO A 4 -57.81 17.07 -29.60
CA PRO A 4 -58.84 16.05 -29.35
C PRO A 4 -58.24 14.82 -28.66
N ASP A 5 -59.02 14.23 -27.80
CA ASP A 5 -58.84 13.10 -26.91
C ASP A 5 -59.36 11.78 -27.61
N PRO A 6 -59.21 10.61 -26.99
CA PRO A 6 -58.72 9.37 -27.61
C PRO A 6 -59.82 8.34 -27.86
N GLY A 7 -59.43 7.26 -28.53
CA GLY A 7 -60.25 6.07 -28.78
C GLY A 7 -59.56 4.78 -28.25
N PRO A 8 -60.24 3.65 -28.10
CA PRO A 8 -60.18 2.81 -26.92
C PRO A 8 -59.45 1.45 -27.09
N GLY A 9 -58.98 0.93 -25.97
CA GLY A 9 -59.07 -0.48 -25.59
C GLY A 9 -58.14 -1.49 -26.27
N VAL A 10 -57.19 -2.01 -25.49
CA VAL A 10 -56.76 -3.41 -25.63
C VAL A 10 -56.45 -4.01 -24.24
N GLU A 11 -57.05 -5.18 -24.02
CA GLU A 11 -57.14 -6.00 -22.85
C GLU A 11 -55.83 -6.38 -22.18
N ARG A 12 -55.82 -6.36 -20.83
CA ARG A 12 -54.84 -7.07 -19.99
C ARG A 12 -55.07 -8.58 -20.09
N ARG A 13 -54.06 -9.33 -20.55
CA ARG A 13 -53.94 -10.77 -20.26
C ARG A 13 -53.10 -10.94 -19.01
N GLN A 14 -53.71 -11.48 -17.97
CA GLN A 14 -53.07 -12.10 -16.82
C GLN A 14 -52.38 -13.41 -17.29
N THR A 15 -51.09 -13.58 -17.03
CA THR A 15 -50.39 -14.84 -17.13
C THR A 15 -50.07 -15.33 -15.72
N SER A 16 -50.60 -16.53 -15.45
CA SER A 16 -50.41 -17.32 -14.21
C SER A 16 -48.95 -17.79 -14.05
N PRO A 17 -48.49 -18.07 -12.83
CA PRO A 17 -47.15 -18.57 -12.57
C PRO A 17 -47.05 -20.06 -12.93
N PRO A 18 -45.85 -20.56 -13.31
CA PRO A 18 -45.62 -21.96 -13.63
C PRO A 18 -45.57 -22.86 -12.39
N PRO A 19 -45.86 -24.19 -12.55
CA PRO A 19 -45.91 -25.15 -11.45
C PRO A 19 -44.53 -25.59 -10.96
N PRO A 20 -44.40 -26.15 -9.73
CA PRO A 20 -43.13 -26.58 -9.17
C PRO A 20 -42.70 -27.95 -9.72
N LEU A 21 -41.36 -28.13 -9.84
CA LEU A 21 -40.71 -29.35 -10.26
C LEU A 21 -40.74 -30.47 -9.17
N PRO A 22 -40.71 -31.75 -9.53
CA PRO A 22 -40.88 -32.86 -8.62
C PRO A 22 -39.62 -33.22 -7.82
N GLY A 23 -39.85 -33.73 -6.62
CA GLY A 23 -38.83 -34.04 -5.62
C GLY A 23 -37.90 -35.19 -5.97
N GLY A 24 -36.66 -35.10 -5.51
CA GLY A 24 -35.68 -36.19 -5.50
C GLY A 24 -35.82 -37.10 -4.28
N PRO A 25 -35.21 -38.28 -4.29
CA PRO A 25 -35.47 -39.35 -3.36
C PRO A 25 -34.80 -39.16 -1.98
N PRO A 26 -35.27 -39.86 -0.91
CA PRO A 26 -34.83 -39.65 0.46
C PRO A 26 -33.51 -40.36 0.74
N SER A 27 -32.59 -39.66 1.40
CA SER A 27 -31.36 -40.18 1.96
C SER A 27 -31.68 -40.96 3.24
N GLY A 28 -31.27 -42.23 3.25
CA GLY A 28 -31.41 -43.14 4.38
C GLY A 28 -30.55 -42.70 5.58
N GLY A 29 -31.19 -42.74 6.75
CA GLY A 29 -30.53 -42.54 8.01
C GLY A 29 -29.74 -43.75 8.44
N CYS A 30 -28.55 -43.55 8.98
CA CYS A 30 -27.85 -44.51 9.83
C CYS A 30 -27.95 -44.06 11.29
N ALA A 31 -28.44 -44.95 12.13
CA ALA A 31 -28.54 -44.80 13.58
C ALA A 31 -27.16 -44.86 14.25
N PRO A 32 -26.96 -44.21 15.40
CA PRO A 32 -25.70 -44.26 16.14
C PRO A 32 -25.65 -45.44 17.10
N LEU A 33 -24.51 -46.14 17.15
CA LEU A 33 -24.14 -47.08 18.22
C LEU A 33 -23.47 -46.33 19.38
N PRO A 34 -23.65 -46.75 20.64
CA PRO A 34 -23.23 -46.01 21.83
C PRO A 34 -21.82 -46.37 22.32
N GLY A 35 -21.12 -45.39 22.85
CA GLY A 35 -20.16 -45.60 23.92
C GLY A 35 -18.68 -45.55 23.56
N SER A 36 -18.06 -44.41 23.79
CA SER A 36 -16.83 -44.27 24.58
C SER A 36 -16.52 -42.78 24.74
N GLY A 37 -16.76 -42.27 25.94
CA GLY A 37 -16.49 -40.91 26.33
C GLY A 37 -15.00 -40.65 26.52
N CYS A 38 -14.52 -39.56 25.97
CA CYS A 38 -13.30 -38.88 26.43
C CYS A 38 -13.72 -37.69 27.30
N PRO A 39 -13.14 -37.53 28.50
CA PRO A 39 -13.40 -36.38 29.36
C PRO A 39 -12.62 -35.13 28.88
N PRO A 40 -13.08 -33.93 29.29
CA PRO A 40 -12.46 -32.69 28.90
C PRO A 40 -11.11 -32.46 29.60
N PRO A 41 -10.19 -31.66 29.01
CA PRO A 41 -8.87 -31.41 29.58
C PRO A 41 -8.92 -30.34 30.64
N SER A 42 -8.94 -30.75 31.90
CA SER A 42 -8.53 -29.89 33.01
C SER A 42 -7.80 -30.77 34.01
N LEU A 43 -6.46 -30.71 34.00
CA LEU A 43 -5.60 -30.86 35.17
C LEU A 43 -4.13 -30.84 34.72
N ARG A 44 -3.41 -29.88 35.22
CA ARG A 44 -1.96 -29.72 35.05
C ARG A 44 -1.26 -30.92 35.67
N CYS A 45 -0.46 -31.63 34.90
CA CYS A 45 0.51 -32.60 35.41
C CYS A 45 1.86 -31.88 35.58
N SER A 46 2.19 -31.57 36.82
CA SER A 46 3.52 -31.20 37.28
C SER A 46 4.21 -32.46 37.78
N HIS A 47 5.00 -33.15 36.95
CA HIS A 47 6.11 -33.98 37.42
C HIS A 47 7.05 -34.36 36.25
N PRO A 48 8.38 -34.22 36.43
CA PRO A 48 9.36 -34.69 35.47
C PRO A 48 9.72 -36.14 35.72
N ARG A 49 9.51 -37.00 34.76
CA ARG A 49 9.87 -38.42 34.62
C ARG A 49 8.67 -39.33 34.37
N CYS A 50 8.31 -39.45 33.11
CA CYS A 50 7.67 -40.65 32.63
C CYS A 50 8.45 -41.15 31.40
N ARG A 51 9.33 -42.13 31.66
CA ARG A 51 9.90 -43.01 30.62
C ARG A 51 8.93 -44.17 30.47
N ARG A 52 8.30 -44.29 29.30
CA ARG A 52 7.76 -45.52 28.67
C ARG A 52 6.47 -45.22 27.92
N CYS A 53 6.64 -45.05 26.62
CA CYS A 53 5.70 -45.59 25.64
C CYS A 53 6.44 -45.68 24.30
N PRO A 54 6.71 -46.87 23.78
CA PRO A 54 7.18 -47.07 22.42
C PRO A 54 5.98 -47.29 21.49
N GLY A 55 5.93 -46.66 20.38
CA GLY A 55 5.14 -47.15 19.27
C GLY A 55 4.16 -46.16 18.61
N HIS A 56 4.52 -45.76 17.42
CA HIS A 56 3.65 -45.44 16.29
C HIS A 56 2.61 -44.33 16.43
N CYS A 57 3.02 -43.12 16.10
CA CYS A 57 2.16 -42.21 15.35
C CYS A 57 2.83 -41.88 14.02
N GLN A 58 2.29 -42.41 12.94
CA GLN A 58 2.61 -42.06 11.58
C GLN A 58 2.20 -40.60 11.35
N ARG A 59 3.14 -39.80 10.85
CA ARG A 59 2.88 -38.46 10.38
C ARG A 59 2.10 -38.53 9.07
N PRO A 60 1.02 -37.74 8.88
CA PRO A 60 0.47 -37.49 7.56
C PRO A 60 1.44 -36.55 6.80
N GLY A 61 1.48 -36.78 5.48
CA GLY A 61 2.48 -36.27 4.55
C GLY A 61 2.57 -34.76 4.43
N ALA A 62 3.70 -34.38 3.92
CA ALA A 62 4.12 -33.03 3.54
C ALA A 62 3.10 -32.36 2.61
N GLY A 63 2.63 -31.16 3.02
CA GLY A 63 1.80 -30.33 2.18
C GLY A 63 1.60 -28.94 2.79
N ALA A 64 2.33 -27.98 2.32
CA ALA A 64 2.32 -26.56 2.48
C ALA A 64 3.46 -25.99 3.36
N PRO A 65 4.27 -25.06 2.82
CA PRO A 65 5.26 -24.37 3.63
C PRO A 65 4.54 -23.47 4.64
N ALA A 66 4.89 -23.63 5.91
CA ALA A 66 4.40 -22.79 6.98
C ALA A 66 4.76 -21.32 6.74
N LEU A 67 3.78 -20.51 6.39
CA LEU A 67 3.85 -19.06 6.23
C LEU A 67 3.84 -18.29 7.57
N TYR A 68 3.88 -18.99 8.69
CA TYR A 68 3.81 -18.41 10.01
C TYR A 68 5.13 -18.60 10.75
N GLY A 69 5.89 -17.51 10.86
CA GLY A 69 6.79 -17.38 12.00
C GLY A 69 5.98 -17.41 13.31
N PRO A 70 6.61 -17.73 14.45
CA PRO A 70 5.88 -17.86 15.71
C PRO A 70 5.06 -16.59 15.99
N PRO A 71 3.87 -16.70 16.61
CA PRO A 71 3.09 -15.53 16.98
C PRO A 71 3.96 -14.63 17.83
N LEU A 72 4.04 -13.34 17.43
CA LEU A 72 4.75 -12.33 18.20
C LEU A 72 4.13 -12.30 19.60
N SER A 73 4.80 -12.91 20.57
CA SER A 73 4.46 -12.78 21.97
C SER A 73 4.66 -11.32 22.35
N VAL A 74 3.58 -10.57 22.48
CA VAL A 74 3.58 -9.25 23.08
C VAL A 74 3.71 -9.45 24.59
N GLY A 75 4.95 -9.71 25.03
CA GLY A 75 5.31 -9.63 26.45
C GLY A 75 5.74 -8.18 26.75
N PRO A 76 5.50 -7.69 27.97
CA PRO A 76 5.91 -6.33 28.33
C PRO A 76 7.40 -6.31 28.65
N ASP A 77 8.26 -6.34 27.63
CA ASP A 77 9.69 -6.09 27.83
C ASP A 77 9.96 -4.58 27.87
N ARG A 78 10.47 -4.13 29.01
CA ARG A 78 10.71 -2.73 29.41
C ARG A 78 11.80 -2.01 28.58
N HIS A 79 12.30 -2.61 27.48
CA HIS A 79 13.37 -2.06 26.64
C HIS A 79 12.98 -1.91 25.16
N GLN A 80 11.72 -2.12 24.78
CA GLN A 80 11.27 -1.89 23.40
C GLN A 80 10.80 -0.44 23.26
N GLY A 81 11.43 0.31 22.34
CA GLY A 81 10.99 1.65 21.99
C GLY A 81 9.53 1.67 21.50
N PRO A 82 8.83 2.80 21.56
CA PRO A 82 7.39 2.91 21.28
C PRO A 82 7.03 2.73 19.80
N GLY A 83 7.99 2.49 18.88
CA GLY A 83 7.77 2.46 17.45
C GLY A 83 8.07 1.12 16.78
N GLN A 84 7.27 0.75 15.76
CA GLN A 84 7.55 -0.35 14.84
C GLN A 84 7.62 0.17 13.41
N ARG A 85 8.66 -0.24 12.67
CA ARG A 85 8.81 0.02 11.23
C ARG A 85 8.70 -1.28 10.45
N ARG A 86 7.79 -1.33 9.46
CA ARG A 86 7.69 -2.42 8.51
C ARG A 86 8.14 -1.95 7.15
N THR A 87 9.15 -2.61 6.59
CA THR A 87 9.75 -2.26 5.31
C THR A 87 9.84 -3.48 4.40
N GLY A 88 10.22 -3.28 3.17
CA GLY A 88 10.41 -4.31 2.15
C GLY A 88 10.22 -3.72 0.77
N GLY A 89 10.84 -4.32 -0.24
CA GLY A 89 10.74 -3.89 -1.64
C GLY A 89 9.29 -3.88 -2.17
N ALA A 90 9.12 -3.42 -3.40
CA ALA A 90 7.84 -3.46 -4.08
C ALA A 90 7.36 -4.92 -4.23
N GLY A 91 6.07 -5.17 -3.99
CA GLY A 91 5.47 -6.50 -4.17
C GLY A 91 5.77 -7.53 -3.08
N THR A 92 6.27 -7.13 -1.91
CA THR A 92 6.53 -8.02 -0.76
C THR A 92 5.31 -8.23 0.14
N GLY A 93 4.16 -7.62 -0.16
CA GLY A 93 2.92 -7.82 0.62
C GLY A 93 2.78 -6.91 1.84
N LYS A 94 3.46 -5.76 1.90
CA LYS A 94 3.37 -4.81 3.03
C LYS A 94 1.94 -4.46 3.43
N SER A 95 1.11 -4.03 2.49
CA SER A 95 -0.28 -3.65 2.76
C SER A 95 -1.14 -4.83 3.22
N PHE A 96 -0.88 -6.04 2.73
CA PHE A 96 -1.57 -7.25 3.18
C PHE A 96 -1.24 -7.56 4.64
N VAL A 97 0.05 -7.55 5.01
CA VAL A 97 0.48 -7.77 6.42
C VAL A 97 -0.04 -6.67 7.33
N LEU A 98 -0.10 -5.42 6.82
CA LEU A 98 -0.67 -4.30 7.56
C LEU A 98 -2.15 -4.53 7.86
N GLN A 99 -2.94 -4.95 6.87
CA GLN A 99 -4.38 -5.22 7.07
C GLN A 99 -4.61 -6.33 8.09
N LEU A 100 -3.80 -7.39 8.06
CA LEU A 100 -3.87 -8.46 9.07
C LEU A 100 -3.56 -7.93 10.47
N PHE A 101 -2.57 -7.05 10.59
CA PHE A 101 -2.21 -6.42 11.86
C PHE A 101 -3.35 -5.54 12.40
N ILE A 102 -3.94 -4.70 11.55
CA ILE A 102 -5.07 -3.83 11.93
C ILE A 102 -6.23 -4.68 12.44
N ASN A 103 -6.66 -5.68 11.66
CA ASN A 103 -7.77 -6.56 12.03
C ASN A 103 -7.52 -7.29 13.35
N GLU A 104 -6.28 -7.67 13.64
CA GLU A 104 -5.93 -8.35 14.89
C GLU A 104 -5.97 -7.39 16.08
N MET A 105 -5.52 -6.16 15.91
CA MET A 105 -5.58 -5.14 16.97
C MET A 105 -7.03 -4.71 17.28
N GLU A 106 -7.86 -4.58 16.26
CA GLU A 106 -9.29 -4.28 16.43
C GLU A 106 -10.03 -5.39 17.17
N LYS A 107 -9.71 -6.69 16.90
CA LYS A 107 -10.24 -7.83 17.69
C LYS A 107 -9.85 -7.78 19.17
N GLN A 108 -8.70 -7.20 19.46
CA GLN A 108 -8.22 -6.97 20.83
C GLN A 108 -8.79 -5.68 21.44
N ASN A 109 -9.82 -5.10 20.83
CA ASN A 109 -10.47 -3.86 21.27
C ASN A 109 -9.49 -2.66 21.34
N LYS A 110 -8.44 -2.63 20.51
CA LYS A 110 -7.53 -1.50 20.42
C LYS A 110 -8.07 -0.42 19.48
N ASN A 111 -7.95 0.82 19.90
CA ASN A 111 -8.29 1.98 19.08
C ASN A 111 -7.16 2.27 18.09
N VAL A 112 -7.34 1.87 16.83
CA VAL A 112 -6.33 1.99 15.77
C VAL A 112 -6.66 3.13 14.84
N ILE A 113 -5.75 4.09 14.70
CA ILE A 113 -5.77 5.10 13.63
C ILE A 113 -4.93 4.59 12.47
N VAL A 114 -5.50 4.60 11.26
CA VAL A 114 -4.79 4.23 10.02
C VAL A 114 -4.78 5.45 9.10
N CYS A 115 -3.58 5.92 8.76
CA CYS A 115 -3.44 7.08 7.91
C CYS A 115 -2.31 6.95 6.88
N ALA A 116 -2.34 7.82 5.86
CA ALA A 116 -1.33 7.88 4.81
C ALA A 116 -1.07 9.33 4.37
N PRO A 117 0.08 9.63 3.74
CA PRO A 117 0.41 10.97 3.26
C PRO A 117 -0.50 11.47 2.14
N THR A 118 -1.02 10.57 1.31
CA THR A 118 -1.84 10.92 0.13
C THR A 118 -3.23 10.31 0.19
N GLY A 119 -4.22 10.94 -0.47
CA GLY A 119 -5.60 10.45 -0.52
C GLY A 119 -5.71 9.06 -1.16
N ILE A 120 -4.98 8.80 -2.25
CA ILE A 120 -4.98 7.50 -2.92
C ILE A 120 -4.44 6.40 -2.01
N ALA A 121 -3.33 6.66 -1.31
CA ALA A 121 -2.78 5.71 -0.35
C ALA A 121 -3.75 5.46 0.82
N ALA A 122 -4.39 6.51 1.33
CA ALA A 122 -5.39 6.41 2.39
C ALA A 122 -6.59 5.54 1.98
N ILE A 123 -7.13 5.74 0.76
CA ILE A 123 -8.22 4.91 0.21
C ILE A 123 -7.79 3.43 0.12
N ASN A 124 -6.57 3.16 -0.35
CA ASN A 124 -6.08 1.78 -0.53
C ASN A 124 -6.01 0.97 0.78
N ILE A 125 -5.79 1.63 1.91
CA ILE A 125 -5.73 1.01 3.25
C ILE A 125 -7.01 1.22 4.05
N GLN A 126 -8.06 1.76 3.43
CA GLN A 126 -9.31 2.13 4.11
C GLN A 126 -9.08 3.06 5.32
N GLY A 127 -8.07 3.91 5.23
CA GLY A 127 -7.70 4.90 6.23
C GLY A 127 -8.08 6.32 5.82
N VAL A 128 -7.51 7.30 6.51
CA VAL A 128 -7.66 8.73 6.23
C VAL A 128 -6.32 9.38 5.91
N THR A 129 -6.29 10.58 5.34
CA THR A 129 -5.02 11.29 5.17
C THR A 129 -4.49 11.78 6.53
N ILE A 130 -3.16 11.82 6.68
CA ILE A 130 -2.51 12.39 7.88
C ILE A 130 -3.05 13.80 8.16
N HIS A 131 -3.17 14.62 7.10
CA HIS A 131 -3.67 15.98 7.21
C HIS A 131 -5.08 16.07 7.81
N ARG A 132 -5.95 15.14 7.43
CA ARG A 132 -7.33 15.07 7.94
C ARG A 132 -7.36 14.55 9.38
N CYS A 133 -6.64 13.48 9.67
CA CYS A 133 -6.60 12.87 11.00
C CYS A 133 -6.04 13.84 12.06
N PHE A 134 -4.94 14.50 11.75
CA PHE A 134 -4.24 15.40 12.67
C PHE A 134 -4.72 16.86 12.56
N GLN A 135 -5.70 17.16 11.68
CA GLN A 135 -6.26 18.50 11.46
C GLN A 135 -5.18 19.54 11.11
N VAL A 136 -4.24 19.15 10.24
CA VAL A 136 -3.10 19.96 9.81
C VAL A 136 -3.22 20.34 8.34
N SER A 137 -2.76 21.54 7.98
CA SER A 137 -2.74 22.00 6.58
C SER A 137 -1.64 21.29 5.77
N PRO A 138 -1.77 21.22 4.43
CA PRO A 138 -0.72 20.67 3.56
C PRO A 138 0.55 21.52 3.48
N GLU A 139 0.47 22.78 3.88
CA GLU A 139 1.62 23.72 3.87
C GLU A 139 2.71 23.26 4.84
N PRO A 140 3.97 23.71 4.66
CA PRO A 140 5.06 23.40 5.57
C PRO A 140 4.75 23.75 7.01
N GLN A 141 5.04 22.82 7.92
CA GLN A 141 4.71 22.97 9.33
C GLN A 141 5.86 23.59 10.12
N VAL A 142 5.75 24.88 10.42
CA VAL A 142 6.65 25.56 11.37
C VAL A 142 6.20 25.26 12.80
N ILE A 143 6.74 24.17 13.38
CA ILE A 143 6.26 23.65 14.66
C ILE A 143 6.96 24.36 15.81
N LYS A 144 6.39 25.43 16.32
CA LYS A 144 6.83 26.01 17.59
C LYS A 144 6.13 25.34 18.78
N HIS A 145 4.80 25.17 18.71
CA HIS A 145 3.99 24.55 19.78
C HIS A 145 2.75 23.87 19.18
N ILE A 146 2.41 22.68 19.68
CA ILE A 146 1.13 22.03 19.38
C ILE A 146 0.04 22.69 20.23
N LYS A 147 -0.84 23.46 19.58
CA LYS A 147 -1.92 24.20 20.26
C LYS A 147 -3.06 23.30 20.72
N LYS A 148 -3.44 22.35 19.90
CA LYS A 148 -4.58 21.45 20.13
C LYS A 148 -4.25 20.05 19.64
N VAL A 149 -4.51 19.04 20.47
CA VAL A 149 -4.43 17.63 20.10
C VAL A 149 -5.84 17.16 19.72
N PRO A 150 -6.04 16.57 18.54
CA PRO A 150 -7.34 15.97 18.19
C PRO A 150 -7.74 14.91 19.20
N GLN A 151 -9.01 14.88 19.58
CA GLN A 151 -9.47 13.93 20.59
C GLN A 151 -9.29 12.48 20.15
N VAL A 152 -9.47 12.19 18.86
CA VAL A 152 -9.23 10.86 18.28
C VAL A 152 -7.76 10.40 18.50
N VAL A 153 -6.79 11.31 18.43
CA VAL A 153 -5.39 11.01 18.71
C VAL A 153 -5.16 10.74 20.20
N LYS A 154 -5.87 11.43 21.08
CA LYS A 154 -5.77 11.18 22.54
C LYS A 154 -6.26 9.79 22.92
N GLU A 155 -7.36 9.34 22.32
CA GLU A 155 -8.01 8.07 22.64
C GLU A 155 -7.46 6.88 21.82
N SER A 156 -6.57 7.12 20.84
CA SER A 156 -5.97 6.02 20.08
C SER A 156 -4.93 5.27 20.93
N ASP A 157 -4.86 3.95 20.75
CA ASP A 157 -3.78 3.10 21.25
C ASP A 157 -2.64 2.99 20.24
N ILE A 158 -3.01 2.90 18.96
CA ILE A 158 -2.08 2.61 17.86
C ILE A 158 -2.30 3.61 16.73
N ILE A 159 -1.21 4.15 16.21
CA ILE A 159 -1.22 5.03 15.04
C ILE A 159 -0.37 4.39 13.95
N VAL A 160 -1.00 4.08 12.83
CA VAL A 160 -0.38 3.49 11.65
C VAL A 160 -0.21 4.56 10.57
N ILE A 161 1.00 4.67 10.02
CA ILE A 161 1.30 5.52 8.87
C ILE A 161 1.80 4.63 7.72
N ASP A 162 0.98 4.45 6.70
CA ASP A 162 1.38 3.74 5.47
C ASP A 162 2.03 4.70 4.47
N GLU A 163 2.80 4.15 3.52
CA GLU A 163 3.59 4.89 2.53
C GLU A 163 4.45 5.99 3.15
N ILE A 164 5.15 5.65 4.24
CA ILE A 164 5.99 6.58 5.01
C ILE A 164 7.06 7.28 4.16
N SER A 165 7.48 6.69 3.03
CA SER A 165 8.46 7.29 2.11
C SER A 165 7.98 8.62 1.53
N MET A 166 6.67 8.81 1.42
CA MET A 166 6.05 10.04 0.92
C MET A 166 5.68 11.02 2.03
N CYS A 167 5.89 10.64 3.30
CA CYS A 167 5.64 11.54 4.44
C CYS A 167 6.81 12.51 4.58
N ARG A 168 6.52 13.82 4.43
CA ARG A 168 7.53 14.88 4.54
C ARG A 168 7.97 15.03 6.01
N ILE A 169 9.22 15.36 6.24
CA ILE A 169 9.85 15.47 7.57
C ILE A 169 9.06 16.35 8.54
N ASP A 170 8.60 17.51 8.11
CA ASP A 170 7.84 18.46 8.93
C ASP A 170 6.46 17.91 9.33
N LEU A 171 5.81 17.20 8.41
CA LEU A 171 4.54 16.52 8.69
C LEU A 171 4.75 15.36 9.67
N PHE A 172 5.82 14.59 9.51
CA PHE A 172 6.19 13.54 10.44
C PHE A 172 6.48 14.10 11.84
N ASP A 173 7.26 15.18 11.93
CA ASP A 173 7.56 15.86 13.19
C ASP A 173 6.30 16.40 13.86
N PHE A 174 5.38 16.97 13.08
CA PHE A 174 4.08 17.42 13.60
C PHE A 174 3.28 16.26 14.21
N VAL A 175 3.22 15.12 13.51
CA VAL A 175 2.53 13.91 13.99
C VAL A 175 3.14 13.43 15.29
N VAL A 176 4.46 13.24 15.35
CA VAL A 176 5.16 12.73 16.54
C VAL A 176 4.98 13.68 17.72
N ARG A 177 5.18 14.98 17.53
CA ARG A 177 4.98 15.99 18.59
C ARG A 177 3.54 16.06 19.07
N THR A 178 2.56 15.85 18.18
CA THR A 178 1.14 15.78 18.57
C THR A 178 0.86 14.54 19.42
N ILE A 179 1.48 13.40 19.09
CA ILE A 179 1.39 12.17 19.89
C ILE A 179 2.03 12.36 21.24
N MET A 180 3.25 12.89 21.31
CA MET A 180 3.94 13.18 22.57
C MET A 180 3.10 14.11 23.45
N LYS A 181 2.48 15.14 22.87
CA LYS A 181 1.58 16.04 23.59
C LYS A 181 0.31 15.34 24.10
N ALA A 182 -0.20 14.35 23.35
CA ALA A 182 -1.34 13.53 23.79
C ALA A 182 -0.97 12.67 25.01
N GLU A 183 0.30 12.25 25.13
CA GLU A 183 0.81 11.38 26.19
C GLU A 183 1.21 12.13 27.47
N GLU A 184 1.41 13.45 27.44
CA GLU A 184 1.87 14.23 28.61
C GLU A 184 1.03 14.01 29.88
N ASN A 185 -0.27 13.73 29.70
CA ASN A 185 -1.21 13.50 30.81
C ASN A 185 -1.83 12.10 30.78
N SER A 186 -1.22 11.15 30.06
CA SER A 186 -1.72 9.78 29.91
C SER A 186 -0.77 8.79 30.57
N LEU A 187 -1.33 7.76 31.21
CA LEU A 187 -0.57 6.64 31.75
C LEU A 187 -0.19 5.61 30.68
N SER A 188 -0.86 5.64 29.51
CA SER A 188 -0.60 4.73 28.41
C SER A 188 0.22 5.41 27.32
N ARG A 189 1.22 4.68 26.81
CA ARG A 189 1.99 5.09 25.63
C ARG A 189 1.34 4.57 24.37
N LYS A 190 1.36 5.39 23.31
CA LYS A 190 0.80 5.03 22.00
C LYS A 190 1.84 4.29 21.17
N GLN A 191 1.41 3.25 20.48
CA GLN A 191 2.27 2.56 19.54
C GLN A 191 2.23 3.27 18.18
N ILE A 192 3.40 3.59 17.64
CA ILE A 192 3.54 4.13 16.28
C ILE A 192 4.02 3.01 15.36
N VAL A 193 3.28 2.75 14.28
CA VAL A 193 3.64 1.78 13.25
C VAL A 193 3.80 2.50 11.92
N VAL A 194 5.00 2.47 11.34
CA VAL A 194 5.26 3.06 10.03
C VAL A 194 5.52 1.96 9.00
N VAL A 195 4.93 2.10 7.82
CA VAL A 195 5.03 1.11 6.74
C VAL A 195 5.45 1.79 5.45
N GLY A 196 6.39 1.21 4.72
CA GLY A 196 6.82 1.74 3.42
C GLY A 196 8.19 1.25 2.97
N ASP A 197 8.66 1.85 1.89
CA ASP A 197 9.97 1.58 1.29
C ASP A 197 10.57 2.91 0.81
N PHE A 198 11.56 3.42 1.49
CA PHE A 198 12.18 4.72 1.15
C PHE A 198 12.89 4.73 -0.21
N PHE A 199 13.15 3.57 -0.82
CA PHE A 199 13.61 3.50 -2.20
C PHE A 199 12.49 3.71 -3.24
N GLN A 200 11.23 3.80 -2.81
CA GLN A 200 10.11 4.21 -3.67
C GLN A 200 10.03 5.73 -3.73
N LEU A 201 8.83 6.27 -3.96
CA LEU A 201 8.67 7.70 -4.17
C LEU A 201 8.97 8.52 -2.91
N PRO A 202 9.74 9.62 -3.04
CA PRO A 202 10.02 10.55 -1.97
C PRO A 202 8.82 11.44 -1.64
N PRO A 203 8.89 12.26 -0.58
CA PRO A 203 7.93 13.32 -0.32
C PRO A 203 7.88 14.31 -1.49
N VAL A 204 6.69 14.82 -1.79
CA VAL A 204 6.51 15.89 -2.78
C VAL A 204 6.69 17.23 -2.09
N THR A 205 7.61 18.03 -2.59
CA THR A 205 7.91 19.38 -2.11
C THR A 205 7.81 20.35 -3.29
N THR A 206 7.03 21.42 -3.15
CA THR A 206 6.99 22.51 -4.13
C THR A 206 8.17 23.46 -3.92
N ASP A 207 8.50 24.30 -4.93
CA ASP A 207 9.60 25.25 -4.80
C ASP A 207 9.37 26.23 -3.64
N ASN A 208 8.12 26.67 -3.43
CA ASN A 208 7.75 27.53 -2.29
C ASN A 208 7.92 26.81 -0.95
N ASP A 209 7.53 25.53 -0.86
CA ASP A 209 7.72 24.74 0.36
C ASP A 209 9.20 24.55 0.68
N LEU A 210 10.02 24.39 -0.37
CA LEU A 210 11.45 24.13 -0.24
C LEU A 210 12.18 25.29 0.46
N GLU A 211 11.83 26.53 0.14
CA GLU A 211 12.41 27.72 0.79
C GLU A 211 12.12 27.70 2.30
N VAL A 212 10.87 27.53 2.68
CA VAL A 212 10.45 27.48 4.09
C VAL A 212 11.10 26.30 4.84
N LEU A 213 11.18 25.13 4.21
CA LEU A 213 11.74 23.94 4.84
C LEU A 213 13.26 24.03 5.04
N LYS A 214 13.98 24.69 4.15
CA LYS A 214 15.42 24.99 4.32
C LYS A 214 15.70 25.96 5.47
N GLU A 215 14.77 26.84 5.80
CA GLU A 215 14.89 27.72 6.97
C GLU A 215 14.65 26.95 8.29
N ILE A 216 13.82 25.90 8.26
CA ILE A 216 13.47 25.10 9.45
C ILE A 216 14.52 24.01 9.71
N TYR A 217 15.03 23.38 8.65
CA TYR A 217 15.95 22.23 8.71
C TYR A 217 17.27 22.60 8.04
N GLU A 218 18.34 22.77 8.81
CA GLU A 218 19.66 23.25 8.34
C GLU A 218 20.22 22.46 7.14
N ASN A 219 19.96 21.15 7.08
CA ASN A 219 20.45 20.26 6.02
C ASN A 219 19.29 19.64 5.25
N TYR A 220 18.28 20.43 4.89
CA TYR A 220 17.15 19.94 4.13
C TYR A 220 17.55 19.54 2.71
N HIS A 221 17.38 18.26 2.37
CA HIS A 221 17.58 17.72 1.02
C HIS A 221 16.26 17.37 0.35
N LYS A 222 15.73 16.18 0.68
CA LYS A 222 14.43 15.70 0.18
C LYS A 222 13.35 15.69 1.27
N GLY A 223 13.73 15.80 2.54
CA GLY A 223 12.82 15.86 3.66
C GLY A 223 12.13 14.54 3.95
N TYR A 224 12.87 13.44 3.89
CA TYR A 224 12.36 12.14 4.33
C TYR A 224 12.08 12.14 5.84
N ALA A 225 11.07 11.40 6.27
CA ALA A 225 10.70 11.28 7.68
C ALA A 225 11.87 10.77 8.56
N PHE A 226 12.75 9.93 8.02
CA PHE A 226 13.91 9.40 8.77
C PHE A 226 15.02 10.44 9.01
N GLU A 227 14.99 11.59 8.34
CA GLU A 227 15.92 12.71 8.58
C GLU A 227 15.58 13.49 9.87
N SER A 228 14.38 13.25 10.41
CA SER A 228 13.92 13.86 11.67
C SER A 228 14.68 13.31 12.88
N THR A 229 15.01 14.18 13.85
CA THR A 229 15.52 13.77 15.16
C THR A 229 14.51 12.92 15.91
N ASN A 230 13.20 13.23 15.78
CA ASN A 230 12.14 12.43 16.39
C ASN A 230 12.11 10.98 15.86
N TRP A 231 12.54 10.74 14.61
CA TRP A 231 12.67 9.39 14.08
C TRP A 231 13.73 8.57 14.83
N GLN A 232 14.86 9.18 15.13
CA GLN A 232 15.95 8.54 15.87
C GLN A 232 15.53 8.26 17.33
N ASP A 233 14.86 9.20 17.97
CA ASP A 233 14.38 9.07 19.34
C ASP A 233 13.32 7.97 19.52
N LEU A 234 12.49 7.73 18.49
CA LEU A 234 11.50 6.66 18.49
C LEU A 234 12.11 5.26 18.42
N ASN A 235 13.35 5.12 18.00
CA ASN A 235 14.11 3.87 17.93
C ASN A 235 13.27 2.70 17.38
N PHE A 236 12.78 2.85 16.16
CA PHE A 236 11.86 1.88 15.55
C PHE A 236 12.42 0.47 15.47
N GLN A 237 11.69 -0.50 16.02
CA GLN A 237 11.92 -1.89 15.73
C GLN A 237 11.56 -2.18 14.26
N THR A 238 12.54 -2.64 13.49
CA THR A 238 12.38 -2.85 12.05
C THR A 238 12.02 -4.30 11.73
N VAL A 239 10.93 -4.49 10.99
CA VAL A 239 10.53 -5.77 10.37
C VAL A 239 10.67 -5.63 8.86
N GLU A 240 11.57 -6.38 8.24
CA GLU A 240 11.77 -6.37 6.80
C GLU A 240 11.12 -7.57 6.12
N LEU A 241 10.21 -7.31 5.16
CA LEU A 241 9.63 -8.33 4.30
C LEU A 241 10.58 -8.57 3.11
N LYS A 242 11.24 -9.72 3.11
CA LYS A 242 12.26 -10.07 2.09
C LYS A 242 11.69 -10.79 0.87
N GLN A 243 10.60 -11.55 1.04
CA GLN A 243 10.02 -12.35 -0.02
C GLN A 243 9.16 -11.47 -0.95
N VAL A 244 9.51 -11.45 -2.23
CA VAL A 244 8.71 -10.81 -3.27
C VAL A 244 7.61 -11.78 -3.70
N ILE A 245 6.36 -11.33 -3.65
CA ILE A 245 5.16 -12.13 -3.98
C ILE A 245 4.64 -11.80 -5.38
N ARG A 246 4.79 -10.54 -5.81
CA ARG A 246 4.28 -10.05 -7.10
C ARG A 246 4.97 -10.69 -8.30
N GLN A 247 6.29 -10.78 -8.25
CA GLN A 247 7.12 -11.37 -9.30
C GLN A 247 7.57 -12.78 -8.90
N LYS A 248 7.68 -13.68 -9.88
CA LYS A 248 8.08 -15.08 -9.66
C LYS A 248 9.46 -15.41 -10.24
N ASN A 249 9.90 -14.70 -11.28
CA ASN A 249 11.19 -14.94 -11.92
C ASN A 249 12.32 -14.39 -11.04
N PRO A 250 13.27 -15.23 -10.56
CA PRO A 250 14.34 -14.81 -9.67
C PRO A 250 15.30 -13.79 -10.30
N GLU A 251 15.58 -13.93 -11.60
CA GLU A 251 16.46 -13.01 -12.33
C GLU A 251 15.83 -11.62 -12.43
N PHE A 252 14.55 -11.55 -12.81
CA PHE A 252 13.82 -10.29 -12.86
C PHE A 252 13.76 -9.62 -11.48
N ILE A 253 13.53 -10.40 -10.41
CA ILE A 253 13.55 -9.89 -9.01
C ILE A 253 14.94 -9.34 -8.67
N HIS A 254 16.00 -10.05 -9.04
CA HIS A 254 17.37 -9.62 -8.81
C HIS A 254 17.66 -8.28 -9.49
N GLU A 255 17.29 -8.12 -10.76
CA GLU A 255 17.49 -6.88 -11.52
C GLU A 255 16.61 -5.73 -11.02
N LEU A 256 15.38 -6.02 -10.56
CA LEU A 256 14.55 -5.04 -9.86
C LEU A 256 15.19 -4.55 -8.54
N ASN A 257 15.84 -5.45 -7.80
CA ASN A 257 16.54 -5.06 -6.58
C ASN A 257 17.78 -4.19 -6.88
N LYS A 258 18.48 -4.44 -7.98
CA LYS A 258 19.54 -3.54 -8.49
C LYS A 258 18.96 -2.16 -8.83
N ALA A 259 17.84 -2.13 -9.59
CA ALA A 259 17.17 -0.89 -9.93
C ALA A 259 16.71 -0.12 -8.67
N ARG A 260 16.23 -0.83 -7.64
CA ARG A 260 15.82 -0.26 -6.35
C ARG A 260 16.92 0.56 -5.69
N ILE A 261 18.14 0.04 -5.67
CA ILE A 261 19.28 0.71 -5.03
C ILE A 261 20.09 1.60 -5.97
N GLY A 262 19.63 1.77 -7.22
CA GLY A 262 20.31 2.59 -8.22
C GLY A 262 21.59 1.96 -8.76
N ASP A 263 21.70 0.63 -8.82
CA ASP A 263 22.79 -0.07 -9.48
C ASP A 263 22.54 -0.14 -11.00
N TYR A 264 23.32 0.63 -11.73
CA TYR A 264 23.19 0.78 -13.18
C TYR A 264 23.45 -0.49 -14.00
N SER A 265 24.02 -1.54 -13.39
CA SER A 265 24.27 -2.81 -14.08
C SER A 265 22.97 -3.47 -14.59
N CYS A 266 21.82 -3.16 -13.97
CA CYS A 266 20.51 -3.65 -14.41
C CYS A 266 20.02 -3.04 -15.74
N VAL A 267 20.57 -1.90 -16.19
CA VAL A 267 20.13 -1.19 -17.40
C VAL A 267 20.26 -2.07 -18.65
N HIS A 268 21.34 -2.82 -18.76
CA HIS A 268 21.53 -3.76 -19.87
C HIS A 268 20.44 -4.83 -19.92
N TYR A 269 20.12 -5.42 -18.77
CA TYR A 269 19.08 -6.44 -18.66
C TYR A 269 17.72 -5.92 -19.17
N PHE A 270 17.25 -4.78 -18.66
CA PHE A 270 15.99 -4.22 -19.09
C PHE A 270 15.96 -3.87 -20.58
N ASN A 271 17.03 -3.27 -21.10
CA ASN A 271 17.14 -2.96 -22.53
C ASN A 271 17.15 -4.19 -23.43
N THR A 272 17.59 -5.33 -22.94
CA THR A 272 17.70 -6.57 -23.71
C THR A 272 16.41 -7.40 -23.63
N HIS A 273 15.83 -7.54 -22.43
CA HIS A 273 14.74 -8.50 -22.18
C HIS A 273 13.33 -7.89 -22.27
N CYS A 274 13.21 -6.56 -22.17
CA CYS A 274 11.91 -5.92 -22.36
C CYS A 274 11.40 -6.07 -23.80
N GLN A 275 10.07 -6.11 -23.95
CA GLN A 275 9.43 -6.15 -25.27
C GLN A 275 9.81 -4.93 -26.10
N LYS A 276 9.99 -5.15 -27.41
CA LYS A 276 10.34 -4.09 -28.37
C LYS A 276 9.10 -3.51 -29.06
N THR A 277 8.00 -4.25 -29.03
CA THR A 277 6.72 -3.85 -29.63
C THR A 277 5.78 -3.39 -28.54
N LEU A 278 5.14 -2.23 -28.75
CA LEU A 278 4.16 -1.69 -27.82
C LEU A 278 2.97 -2.65 -27.65
N PHE A 279 2.57 -2.86 -26.42
CA PHE A 279 1.32 -3.52 -26.12
C PHE A 279 0.15 -2.62 -26.49
N GLU A 280 -0.71 -3.05 -27.38
CA GLU A 280 -1.88 -2.28 -27.81
C GLU A 280 -2.79 -1.93 -26.62
N ASN A 281 -2.98 -2.88 -25.72
CA ASN A 281 -3.80 -2.73 -24.52
C ASN A 281 -2.99 -2.45 -23.24
N GLY A 282 -1.67 -2.28 -23.35
CA GLY A 282 -0.81 -1.92 -22.22
C GLY A 282 -1.00 -0.47 -21.77
N ILE A 283 -1.00 -0.25 -20.46
CA ILE A 283 -1.02 1.11 -19.92
C ILE A 283 0.33 1.78 -20.16
N ILE A 284 0.32 3.07 -20.50
CA ILE A 284 1.54 3.87 -20.62
C ILE A 284 1.85 4.49 -19.25
N LEU A 285 3.03 4.19 -18.71
CA LEU A 285 3.55 4.87 -17.52
C LEU A 285 4.49 6.01 -17.92
N THR A 286 4.28 7.18 -17.30
CA THR A 286 5.08 8.39 -17.56
C THR A 286 5.38 9.13 -16.24
N ALA A 287 6.38 10.00 -16.25
CA ALA A 287 6.79 10.72 -15.05
C ALA A 287 5.82 11.85 -14.66
N THR A 288 5.20 12.55 -15.63
CA THR A 288 4.43 13.78 -15.38
C THR A 288 2.95 13.66 -15.69
N ASN A 289 2.10 14.37 -14.93
CA ASN A 289 0.65 14.46 -15.19
C ASN A 289 0.39 15.05 -16.58
N ARG A 290 1.09 16.12 -16.95
CA ARG A 290 0.95 16.79 -18.27
C ARG A 290 1.11 15.80 -19.41
N LYS A 291 2.12 14.91 -19.34
CA LYS A 291 2.36 13.90 -20.39
C LYS A 291 1.28 12.84 -20.42
N ALA A 292 0.83 12.39 -19.25
CA ALA A 292 -0.26 11.41 -19.15
C ALA A 292 -1.57 11.98 -19.71
N GLU A 293 -1.94 13.20 -19.35
CA GLU A 293 -3.13 13.88 -19.83
C GLU A 293 -3.09 14.12 -21.34
N GLN A 294 -1.95 14.56 -21.87
CA GLN A 294 -1.73 14.72 -23.30
C GLN A 294 -2.00 13.41 -24.05
N ILE A 295 -1.39 12.30 -23.59
CA ILE A 295 -1.58 10.99 -24.22
C ILE A 295 -3.05 10.54 -24.14
N ASN A 296 -3.71 10.72 -22.99
CA ASN A 296 -5.11 10.37 -22.82
C ASN A 296 -6.01 11.19 -23.75
N HIS A 297 -5.79 12.48 -23.84
CA HIS A 297 -6.52 13.38 -24.74
C HIS A 297 -6.30 13.01 -26.20
N ASP A 298 -5.04 12.83 -26.63
CA ASP A 298 -4.68 12.49 -28.03
C ASP A 298 -5.28 11.14 -28.44
N ARG A 299 -5.34 10.17 -27.53
CA ARG A 299 -5.96 8.86 -27.80
C ARG A 299 -7.49 8.97 -27.86
N LEU A 300 -8.10 9.72 -26.94
CA LEU A 300 -9.53 9.93 -26.92
C LEU A 300 -10.01 10.73 -28.15
N SER A 301 -9.26 11.75 -28.59
CA SER A 301 -9.61 12.59 -29.75
C SER A 301 -9.68 11.79 -31.05
N LYS A 302 -8.83 10.76 -31.21
CA LYS A 302 -8.78 9.88 -32.39
C LYS A 302 -10.00 8.95 -32.53
N ILE A 303 -10.79 8.80 -31.47
CA ILE A 303 -12.02 8.01 -31.53
C ILE A 303 -13.10 8.83 -32.23
N PRO A 304 -13.73 8.31 -33.32
CA PRO A 304 -14.65 9.08 -34.16
C PRO A 304 -16.03 9.35 -33.50
N TYR A 305 -16.33 8.68 -32.37
CA TYR A 305 -17.61 8.83 -31.69
C TYR A 305 -17.68 10.15 -30.91
N LYS A 306 -18.93 10.67 -30.73
CA LYS A 306 -19.19 11.84 -29.90
C LYS A 306 -18.83 11.55 -28.44
N ALA A 307 -18.18 12.53 -27.79
CA ALA A 307 -17.89 12.43 -26.36
C ALA A 307 -19.16 12.68 -25.54
N LYS A 308 -19.28 11.94 -24.44
CA LYS A 308 -20.23 12.21 -23.36
C LYS A 308 -19.45 12.61 -22.12
N VAL A 309 -19.97 13.61 -21.41
CA VAL A 309 -19.36 14.14 -20.18
C VAL A 309 -20.21 13.73 -19.01
N TYR A 310 -19.58 13.17 -17.98
CA TYR A 310 -20.20 12.84 -16.69
C TYR A 310 -19.62 13.79 -15.64
N HIS A 311 -20.52 14.53 -14.96
CA HIS A 311 -20.14 15.50 -13.94
C HIS A 311 -20.22 14.86 -12.56
N SER A 312 -19.24 15.14 -11.71
CA SER A 312 -19.27 14.70 -10.32
C SER A 312 -20.35 15.43 -9.51
N ARG A 313 -20.81 14.79 -8.43
CA ARG A 313 -21.64 15.42 -7.40
C ARG A 313 -20.87 15.36 -6.09
N ILE A 314 -20.81 16.49 -5.39
CA ILE A 314 -20.05 16.64 -4.14
C ILE A 314 -21.02 17.01 -3.04
N VAL A 315 -20.91 16.31 -1.90
CA VAL A 315 -21.70 16.57 -0.68
C VAL A 315 -20.74 16.68 0.50
N GLY A 316 -20.89 17.71 1.32
CA GLY A 316 -20.06 17.91 2.52
C GLY A 316 -18.62 18.33 2.23
N ASP A 317 -17.69 17.99 3.14
CA ASP A 317 -16.27 18.39 3.07
C ASP A 317 -15.45 17.41 2.23
N VAL A 318 -15.23 17.75 0.94
CA VAL A 318 -14.44 16.97 -0.01
C VAL A 318 -13.31 17.84 -0.59
N LYS A 319 -12.08 17.51 -0.28
CA LYS A 319 -10.89 18.17 -0.84
C LYS A 319 -10.53 17.57 -2.20
N ASN A 320 -9.78 18.33 -3.03
CA ASN A 320 -9.31 17.81 -4.33
C ASN A 320 -8.43 16.57 -4.19
N SER A 321 -7.67 16.46 -3.09
CA SER A 321 -6.86 15.27 -2.77
C SER A 321 -7.68 14.00 -2.51
N ASP A 322 -8.96 14.15 -2.17
CA ASP A 322 -9.84 13.04 -1.81
C ASP A 322 -10.58 12.46 -3.03
N LYS A 323 -10.46 13.13 -4.20
CA LYS A 323 -11.16 12.73 -5.42
C LYS A 323 -10.39 11.63 -6.17
N PRO A 324 -10.95 10.42 -6.33
CA PRO A 324 -10.28 9.32 -7.05
C PRO A 324 -10.21 9.52 -8.56
N THR A 325 -11.14 10.33 -9.12
CA THR A 325 -11.23 10.63 -10.54
C THR A 325 -11.58 12.10 -10.77
N LEU A 326 -11.75 12.48 -12.04
CA LEU A 326 -12.01 13.86 -12.44
C LEU A 326 -13.45 14.31 -12.15
N ASP A 327 -13.64 15.60 -11.87
CA ASP A 327 -14.96 16.19 -11.74
C ASP A 327 -15.75 16.10 -13.06
N GLU A 328 -15.07 16.26 -14.19
CA GLU A 328 -15.62 16.07 -15.52
C GLU A 328 -14.94 14.89 -16.22
N LEU A 329 -15.67 13.79 -16.35
CA LEU A 329 -15.19 12.58 -16.99
C LEU A 329 -15.69 12.52 -18.45
N HIS A 330 -14.79 12.77 -19.39
CA HIS A 330 -15.06 12.72 -20.81
C HIS A 330 -14.82 11.32 -21.36
N LEU A 331 -15.85 10.66 -21.86
CA LEU A 331 -15.77 9.31 -22.41
C LEU A 331 -16.36 9.24 -23.83
N LYS A 332 -15.82 8.32 -24.63
CA LYS A 332 -16.36 7.91 -25.95
C LYS A 332 -16.50 6.41 -26.00
N ILE A 333 -17.44 5.90 -26.81
CA ILE A 333 -17.52 4.46 -27.10
C ILE A 333 -16.18 4.00 -27.68
N GLY A 334 -15.65 2.87 -27.20
CA GLY A 334 -14.33 2.36 -27.54
C GLY A 334 -13.17 2.97 -26.75
N ALA A 335 -13.40 3.97 -25.89
CA ALA A 335 -12.37 4.53 -25.03
C ALA A 335 -11.84 3.48 -24.04
N ARG A 336 -10.53 3.48 -23.84
CA ARG A 336 -9.89 2.64 -22.84
C ARG A 336 -10.01 3.24 -21.46
N VAL A 337 -10.53 2.47 -20.52
CA VAL A 337 -10.77 2.92 -19.15
C VAL A 337 -10.21 1.94 -18.14
N MET A 338 -10.01 2.44 -16.92
CA MET A 338 -9.67 1.66 -15.74
C MET A 338 -10.74 1.85 -14.68
N VAL A 339 -11.15 0.76 -14.06
CA VAL A 339 -12.10 0.70 -12.95
C VAL A 339 -11.41 1.13 -11.67
N LEU A 340 -12.09 1.91 -10.81
CA LEU A 340 -11.54 2.52 -9.59
C LEU A 340 -12.11 1.93 -8.30
N ILE A 341 -12.90 0.87 -8.41
CA ILE A 341 -13.55 0.19 -7.27
C ILE A 341 -13.35 -1.32 -7.39
N ASN A 342 -13.57 -2.02 -6.28
CA ASN A 342 -13.57 -3.48 -6.24
C ASN A 342 -15.00 -4.02 -6.32
N ASP A 343 -15.18 -5.12 -7.01
CA ASP A 343 -16.40 -5.92 -6.94
C ASP A 343 -16.28 -6.92 -5.78
N THR A 344 -17.00 -6.66 -4.70
CA THR A 344 -16.98 -7.50 -3.50
C THR A 344 -17.99 -8.65 -3.55
N GLU A 345 -18.92 -8.63 -4.51
CA GLU A 345 -20.00 -9.62 -4.60
C GLU A 345 -19.63 -10.76 -5.56
N GLN A 346 -19.27 -10.43 -6.78
CA GLN A 346 -19.04 -11.42 -7.85
C GLN A 346 -17.57 -11.59 -8.22
N ASN A 347 -16.69 -10.71 -7.74
CA ASN A 347 -15.25 -10.69 -8.07
C ASN A 347 -14.95 -10.62 -9.58
N LEU A 348 -15.82 -9.98 -10.37
CA LEU A 348 -15.64 -9.82 -11.82
C LEU A 348 -14.52 -8.84 -12.16
N TYR A 349 -14.29 -7.85 -11.29
CA TYR A 349 -13.27 -6.81 -11.43
C TYR A 349 -12.72 -6.35 -10.08
N GLN A 350 -11.58 -5.71 -10.13
CA GLN A 350 -10.96 -5.05 -8.99
C GLN A 350 -10.45 -3.65 -9.38
N ASN A 351 -10.16 -2.83 -8.40
CA ASN A 351 -9.52 -1.54 -8.64
C ASN A 351 -8.24 -1.73 -9.46
N GLY A 352 -8.13 -1.04 -10.60
CA GLY A 352 -7.06 -1.23 -11.57
C GLY A 352 -7.42 -2.15 -12.74
N SER A 353 -8.59 -2.79 -12.77
CA SER A 353 -9.05 -3.57 -13.91
C SER A 353 -9.30 -2.68 -15.13
N PHE A 354 -8.89 -3.15 -16.30
CA PHE A 354 -9.03 -2.43 -17.57
C PHE A 354 -10.20 -2.93 -18.40
N GLY A 355 -10.71 -2.04 -19.26
CA GLY A 355 -11.71 -2.37 -20.24
C GLY A 355 -11.87 -1.30 -21.32
N LYS A 356 -12.77 -1.57 -22.26
CA LYS A 356 -13.18 -0.61 -23.30
C LYS A 356 -14.64 -0.23 -23.09
N VAL A 357 -14.95 1.05 -23.20
CA VAL A 357 -16.32 1.55 -23.14
C VAL A 357 -17.13 0.93 -24.29
N TYR A 358 -18.18 0.22 -23.94
CA TYR A 358 -19.09 -0.43 -24.88
C TYR A 358 -20.33 0.43 -25.16
N LYS A 359 -20.93 1.02 -24.10
CA LYS A 359 -22.15 1.84 -24.20
C LYS A 359 -22.06 3.01 -23.21
N LEU A 360 -22.63 4.16 -23.61
CA LEU A 360 -22.74 5.36 -22.78
C LEU A 360 -24.23 5.71 -22.60
N GLU A 361 -24.71 5.70 -21.38
CA GLU A 361 -26.07 6.10 -20.97
C GLU A 361 -26.00 7.38 -20.13
N ASP A 362 -27.15 7.94 -19.72
CA ASP A 362 -27.15 9.24 -19.04
C ASP A 362 -26.48 9.19 -17.65
N GLU A 363 -26.70 8.14 -16.89
CA GLU A 363 -26.15 7.98 -15.55
C GLU A 363 -25.30 6.69 -15.40
N SER A 364 -24.96 6.03 -16.51
CA SER A 364 -24.16 4.81 -16.48
C SER A 364 -23.28 4.62 -17.69
N VAL A 365 -22.28 3.78 -17.54
CA VAL A 365 -21.31 3.39 -18.57
C VAL A 365 -21.14 1.88 -18.55
N THR A 366 -21.41 1.22 -19.67
CA THR A 366 -21.11 -0.20 -19.82
C THR A 366 -19.71 -0.37 -20.40
N VAL A 367 -18.90 -1.19 -19.75
CA VAL A 367 -17.51 -1.48 -20.10
C VAL A 367 -17.35 -2.97 -20.40
N LEU A 368 -16.68 -3.29 -21.49
CA LEU A 368 -16.19 -4.63 -21.79
C LEU A 368 -14.84 -4.82 -21.10
N LEU A 369 -14.80 -5.63 -20.05
CA LEU A 369 -13.58 -5.89 -19.29
C LEU A 369 -12.57 -6.71 -20.09
N ASP A 370 -11.29 -6.42 -19.94
CA ASP A 370 -10.21 -7.11 -20.65
C ASP A 370 -9.99 -8.53 -20.13
N THR A 371 -10.13 -8.75 -18.84
CA THR A 371 -9.76 -9.99 -18.14
C THR A 371 -10.67 -11.17 -18.50
N ASN A 372 -11.97 -10.97 -18.45
CA ASN A 372 -12.98 -12.03 -18.61
C ASN A 372 -13.94 -11.81 -19.76
N LYS A 373 -13.74 -10.74 -20.55
CA LYS A 373 -14.60 -10.33 -21.66
C LYS A 373 -16.08 -10.17 -21.27
N THR A 374 -16.31 -9.80 -20.01
CA THR A 374 -17.65 -9.56 -19.47
C THR A 374 -18.03 -8.10 -19.64
N LEU A 375 -19.29 -7.84 -19.98
CA LEU A 375 -19.89 -6.52 -19.98
C LEU A 375 -20.36 -6.18 -18.56
N VAL A 376 -19.84 -5.09 -18.01
CA VAL A 376 -20.23 -4.58 -16.69
C VAL A 376 -20.71 -3.15 -16.83
N THR A 377 -21.84 -2.84 -16.21
CA THR A 377 -22.42 -1.49 -16.21
C THR A 377 -22.11 -0.80 -14.88
N PHE A 378 -21.46 0.35 -14.96
CA PHE A 378 -21.10 1.20 -13.84
C PHE A 378 -22.02 2.42 -13.80
N GLY A 379 -22.78 2.57 -12.72
CA GLY A 379 -23.49 3.81 -12.36
C GLY A 379 -22.58 4.75 -11.55
N TYR A 380 -23.17 5.84 -11.06
CA TYR A 380 -22.48 6.71 -10.10
C TYR A 380 -22.16 5.93 -8.83
N HIS A 381 -20.89 5.96 -8.46
CA HIS A 381 -20.40 5.38 -7.21
C HIS A 381 -20.15 6.47 -6.19
N GLU A 382 -20.47 6.17 -4.94
CA GLU A 382 -20.19 7.02 -3.81
C GLU A 382 -18.84 6.67 -3.19
N TRP A 383 -17.90 7.61 -3.17
CA TRP A 383 -16.75 7.55 -2.28
C TRP A 383 -17.05 8.37 -1.04
N ALA A 384 -17.34 7.68 0.05
CA ALA A 384 -17.53 8.32 1.35
C ALA A 384 -16.20 8.89 1.83
N ILE A 385 -16.23 10.15 2.25
CA ILE A 385 -15.09 10.81 2.89
C ILE A 385 -15.33 10.74 4.38
N GLU A 386 -14.47 9.98 5.06
CA GLU A 386 -14.64 9.66 6.47
C GLU A 386 -13.60 10.40 7.33
N ASN A 387 -13.99 10.69 8.56
CA ASN A 387 -13.08 11.09 9.63
C ASN A 387 -13.22 10.14 10.82
N TYR A 388 -12.15 10.01 11.59
CA TYR A 388 -12.25 9.36 12.88
C TYR A 388 -13.02 10.26 13.86
N VAL A 389 -13.96 9.66 14.58
CA VAL A 389 -14.74 10.28 15.66
C VAL A 389 -14.75 9.34 16.86
N LEU A 390 -15.02 9.90 18.03
CA LEU A 390 -15.23 9.11 19.23
C LEU A 390 -16.71 8.78 19.37
N SER A 391 -17.01 7.51 19.47
CA SER A 391 -18.32 6.99 19.86
C SER A 391 -18.20 6.31 21.22
N LYS A 392 -19.31 6.29 21.96
CA LYS A 392 -19.39 5.58 23.24
C LYS A 392 -19.86 4.16 22.95
N ARG A 393 -19.05 3.18 23.37
CA ARG A 393 -19.45 1.77 23.39
C ARG A 393 -19.92 1.44 24.79
N LYS A 394 -21.11 0.81 24.91
CA LYS A 394 -21.58 0.24 26.17
C LYS A 394 -21.37 -1.27 26.13
N GLU A 395 -20.56 -1.77 27.04
CA GLU A 395 -20.41 -3.20 27.26
C GLU A 395 -20.78 -3.49 28.73
N GLY A 396 -22.04 -3.85 28.98
CA GLY A 396 -22.63 -3.88 30.31
C GLY A 396 -22.77 -2.47 30.91
N ASP A 397 -22.28 -2.27 32.12
CA ASP A 397 -22.31 -0.96 32.83
C ASP A 397 -21.07 -0.10 32.55
N ILE A 398 -20.14 -0.56 31.71
CA ILE A 398 -18.91 0.17 31.38
C ILE A 398 -19.12 0.93 30.08
N GLU A 399 -19.02 2.25 30.12
CA GLU A 399 -18.91 3.10 28.94
C GLU A 399 -17.45 3.32 28.60
N ASP A 400 -17.02 2.88 27.43
CA ASP A 400 -15.66 3.11 26.91
C ASP A 400 -15.69 3.94 25.63
N ASN A 401 -14.66 4.76 25.41
CA ASN A 401 -14.48 5.54 24.21
C ASN A 401 -13.92 4.64 23.10
N HIS A 402 -14.68 4.49 22.02
CA HIS A 402 -14.26 3.72 20.86
C HIS A 402 -14.09 4.64 19.65
N LEU A 403 -13.03 4.40 18.85
CA LEU A 403 -12.83 5.08 17.57
C LEU A 403 -13.76 4.47 16.52
N SER A 404 -14.60 5.29 15.94
CA SER A 404 -15.41 4.95 14.76
C SER A 404 -15.11 5.92 13.62
N LYS A 405 -15.57 5.59 12.42
CA LYS A 405 -15.48 6.49 11.27
C LYS A 405 -16.84 7.09 11.01
N GLU A 406 -16.86 8.41 10.83
CA GLU A 406 -18.07 9.15 10.45
C GLU A 406 -17.87 9.78 9.07
N LYS A 407 -18.89 9.66 8.23
CA LYS A 407 -18.93 10.26 6.92
C LYS A 407 -19.10 11.78 7.06
N VAL A 408 -18.08 12.54 6.61
CA VAL A 408 -18.08 14.01 6.62
C VAL A 408 -18.35 14.61 5.26
N GLY A 409 -18.29 13.79 4.21
CA GLY A 409 -18.59 14.17 2.85
C GLY A 409 -18.70 12.97 1.93
N ALA A 410 -19.05 13.22 0.68
CA ALA A 410 -19.06 12.20 -0.36
C ALA A 410 -18.78 12.80 -1.73
N PHE A 411 -18.02 12.06 -2.51
CA PHE A 411 -17.77 12.32 -3.93
C PHE A 411 -18.48 11.27 -4.76
N TYR A 412 -19.35 11.70 -5.66
CA TYR A 412 -20.10 10.81 -6.56
C TYR A 412 -19.62 11.00 -7.99
N GLN A 413 -19.21 9.94 -8.64
CA GLN A 413 -18.84 9.94 -10.06
C GLN A 413 -18.92 8.51 -10.62
N ILE A 414 -18.96 8.36 -11.93
CA ILE A 414 -18.75 7.06 -12.59
C ILE A 414 -17.36 6.55 -12.20
N PRO A 415 -17.21 5.33 -11.63
CA PRO A 415 -15.97 4.83 -11.06
C PRO A 415 -14.97 4.40 -12.13
N LEU A 416 -14.72 5.27 -13.09
CA LEU A 416 -13.84 5.05 -14.22
C LEU A 416 -12.88 6.23 -14.40
N LYS A 417 -11.73 5.95 -15.01
CA LYS A 417 -10.84 6.98 -15.56
C LYS A 417 -10.27 6.53 -16.89
N LEU A 418 -9.88 7.47 -17.75
CA LEU A 418 -9.13 7.14 -18.96
C LEU A 418 -7.82 6.45 -18.61
N ALA A 419 -7.50 5.39 -19.33
CA ALA A 419 -6.41 4.49 -19.00
C ALA A 419 -5.50 4.17 -20.18
N TYR A 420 -5.22 5.15 -21.02
CA TYR A 420 -4.14 5.05 -21.99
C TYR A 420 -2.80 5.35 -21.34
N ALA A 421 -2.75 6.36 -20.46
CA ALA A 421 -1.56 6.72 -19.70
C ALA A 421 -1.90 7.19 -18.28
N ILE A 422 -1.00 6.88 -17.33
CA ILE A 422 -1.00 7.41 -15.97
C ILE A 422 0.43 7.75 -15.54
N THR A 423 0.58 8.51 -14.47
CA THR A 423 1.91 8.76 -13.91
C THR A 423 2.42 7.58 -13.09
N MET A 424 3.75 7.46 -13.00
CA MET A 424 4.42 6.49 -12.14
C MET A 424 3.95 6.62 -10.68
N HIS A 425 3.71 7.85 -10.19
CA HIS A 425 3.15 8.10 -8.86
C HIS A 425 1.78 7.46 -8.66
N LYS A 426 0.85 7.67 -9.61
CA LYS A 426 -0.51 7.11 -9.54
C LYS A 426 -0.54 5.59 -9.76
N SER A 427 0.57 4.99 -10.23
CA SER A 427 0.74 3.55 -10.38
C SER A 427 1.24 2.86 -9.11
N GLN A 428 1.65 3.63 -8.08
CA GLN A 428 2.13 3.07 -6.81
C GLN A 428 1.05 2.19 -6.17
N GLY A 429 1.44 1.08 -5.55
CA GLY A 429 0.49 0.08 -5.03
C GLY A 429 -0.12 -0.84 -6.09
N GLN A 430 -0.29 -0.39 -7.32
CA GLN A 430 -0.97 -1.15 -8.39
C GLN A 430 -0.08 -2.23 -9.03
N THR A 431 -0.71 -3.19 -9.71
CA THR A 431 -0.04 -4.24 -10.48
C THR A 431 -0.72 -4.37 -11.84
N TYR A 432 0.07 -4.46 -12.90
CA TYR A 432 -0.41 -4.54 -14.27
C TYR A 432 0.15 -5.77 -14.97
N ASP A 433 -0.60 -6.32 -15.91
CA ASP A 433 -0.12 -7.41 -16.74
C ASP A 433 0.78 -6.89 -17.88
N GLN A 434 0.45 -5.72 -18.46
CA GLN A 434 1.18 -5.11 -19.56
C GLN A 434 1.39 -3.61 -19.34
N VAL A 435 2.63 -3.17 -19.42
CA VAL A 435 3.06 -1.78 -19.25
C VAL A 435 3.93 -1.36 -20.44
N ASN A 436 3.60 -0.22 -21.03
CA ASN A 436 4.44 0.53 -21.95
C ASN A 436 5.10 1.66 -21.17
N LEU A 437 6.37 1.57 -20.89
CA LEU A 437 7.09 2.52 -20.03
C LEU A 437 7.83 3.57 -20.87
N ILE A 438 7.55 4.86 -20.62
CA ILE A 438 8.42 5.96 -21.01
C ILE A 438 9.49 6.08 -19.90
N PRO A 439 10.73 5.59 -20.13
CA PRO A 439 11.72 5.43 -19.06
C PRO A 439 12.41 6.76 -18.72
N TYR A 440 11.62 7.83 -18.54
CA TYR A 440 12.09 9.13 -18.07
C TYR A 440 11.66 9.30 -16.61
N SER A 441 12.59 9.71 -15.78
CA SER A 441 12.32 10.07 -14.39
C SER A 441 13.08 11.35 -14.04
N PHE A 442 12.59 12.09 -13.07
CA PHE A 442 13.18 13.33 -12.56
C PHE A 442 13.33 13.31 -11.02
N ASP A 443 12.89 12.23 -10.39
CA ASP A 443 12.97 12.08 -8.93
C ASP A 443 13.34 10.66 -8.52
N ASN A 444 13.78 10.53 -7.27
CA ASN A 444 14.22 9.27 -6.69
C ASN A 444 13.13 8.19 -6.75
N GLY A 445 13.53 6.96 -7.05
CA GLY A 445 12.65 5.80 -6.99
C GLY A 445 11.55 5.72 -8.06
N GLN A 446 11.31 6.77 -8.85
CA GLN A 446 10.22 6.79 -9.86
C GLN A 446 10.34 5.64 -10.83
N LEU A 447 11.55 5.44 -11.40
CA LEU A 447 11.77 4.38 -12.36
C LEU A 447 11.64 2.99 -11.71
N TYR A 448 12.20 2.80 -10.52
CA TYR A 448 12.02 1.54 -9.78
C TYR A 448 10.54 1.23 -9.52
N VAL A 449 9.76 2.22 -9.11
CA VAL A 449 8.31 2.06 -8.95
C VAL A 449 7.68 1.59 -10.25
N ALA A 450 7.99 2.22 -11.40
CA ALA A 450 7.43 1.85 -12.69
C ALA A 450 7.83 0.44 -13.14
N LEU A 451 9.12 0.09 -13.06
CA LEU A 451 9.63 -1.24 -13.43
C LEU A 451 9.00 -2.35 -12.59
N SER A 452 8.73 -2.06 -11.31
CA SER A 452 8.13 -3.03 -10.38
C SER A 452 6.61 -3.21 -10.54
N ARG A 453 5.94 -2.51 -11.47
CA ARG A 453 4.47 -2.60 -11.64
C ARG A 453 4.01 -3.86 -12.35
N VAL A 454 4.85 -4.52 -13.10
CA VAL A 454 4.51 -5.74 -13.84
C VAL A 454 4.83 -7.02 -13.04
N LYS A 455 4.13 -8.09 -13.38
CA LYS A 455 4.35 -9.41 -12.77
C LYS A 455 5.60 -10.12 -13.33
N SER A 456 5.94 -9.83 -14.59
CA SER A 456 7.08 -10.42 -15.28
C SER A 456 7.68 -9.47 -16.30
N ILE A 457 8.89 -9.75 -16.76
CA ILE A 457 9.61 -8.92 -17.75
C ILE A 457 8.91 -8.91 -19.11
N GLU A 458 8.25 -10.00 -19.48
CA GLU A 458 7.48 -10.12 -20.72
C GLU A 458 6.28 -9.16 -20.78
N GLY A 459 5.80 -8.71 -19.62
CA GLY A 459 4.75 -7.69 -19.52
C GLY A 459 5.27 -6.26 -19.59
N LEU A 460 6.57 -6.03 -19.77
CA LEU A 460 7.17 -4.71 -19.83
C LEU A 460 7.69 -4.39 -21.23
N CYS A 461 7.25 -3.26 -21.77
CA CYS A 461 7.79 -2.67 -22.99
C CYS A 461 8.41 -1.30 -22.67
N LEU A 462 9.63 -1.08 -23.11
CA LEU A 462 10.29 0.24 -23.05
C LEU A 462 10.01 1.00 -24.35
N ILE A 463 9.31 2.14 -24.25
CA ILE A 463 9.02 2.99 -25.43
C ILE A 463 10.31 3.59 -26.00
N ASN A 464 11.25 3.93 -25.11
CA ASN A 464 12.60 4.39 -25.45
C ASN A 464 13.63 3.55 -24.67
N GLN A 465 14.86 3.60 -25.10
CA GLN A 465 15.97 2.93 -24.41
C GLN A 465 16.13 3.51 -23.00
N LEU A 466 16.24 2.62 -22.01
CA LEU A 466 16.59 2.99 -20.64
C LEU A 466 18.06 3.42 -20.59
N ARG A 467 18.34 4.55 -19.94
CA ARG A 467 19.69 5.07 -19.72
C ARG A 467 20.01 5.10 -18.24
N GLN A 468 21.30 5.14 -17.91
CA GLN A 468 21.76 5.22 -16.51
C GLN A 468 21.20 6.45 -15.79
N GLU A 469 21.15 7.60 -16.46
CA GLU A 469 20.63 8.85 -15.94
C GLU A 469 19.14 8.81 -15.53
N ASN A 470 18.40 7.82 -16.06
CA ASN A 470 16.99 7.64 -15.69
C ASN A 470 16.83 6.89 -14.35
N LEU A 471 17.87 6.25 -13.84
CA LEU A 471 17.83 5.49 -12.60
C LEU A 471 18.31 6.35 -11.43
N ILE A 472 17.42 7.22 -10.95
CA ILE A 472 17.71 8.15 -9.86
C ILE A 472 17.42 7.46 -8.52
N CYS A 473 18.41 7.47 -7.63
CA CYS A 473 18.32 6.90 -6.30
C CYS A 473 18.99 7.84 -5.29
N SER A 474 18.34 8.12 -4.17
CA SER A 474 18.85 8.99 -3.11
C SER A 474 20.03 8.37 -2.39
N GLN A 475 21.08 9.14 -2.18
CA GLN A 475 22.22 8.74 -1.38
C GLN A 475 21.84 8.68 0.11
N GLU A 476 21.03 9.60 0.59
CA GLU A 476 20.52 9.65 1.96
C GLU A 476 19.76 8.36 2.32
N VAL A 477 18.96 7.84 1.38
CA VAL A 477 18.26 6.56 1.56
C VAL A 477 19.25 5.40 1.60
N LYS A 478 20.28 5.39 0.73
CA LYS A 478 21.33 4.37 0.78
C LYS A 478 22.06 4.37 2.12
N ASP A 479 22.40 5.54 2.61
CA ASP A 479 23.09 5.71 3.90
C ASP A 479 22.20 5.27 5.06
N PHE A 480 20.91 5.60 5.03
CA PHE A 480 19.94 5.16 6.01
C PHE A 480 19.78 3.64 6.08
N TYR A 481 19.84 2.95 4.94
CA TYR A 481 19.83 1.47 4.89
C TYR A 481 21.22 0.86 4.96
N HIS A 482 22.28 1.65 5.17
CA HIS A 482 23.67 1.22 5.20
C HIS A 482 24.15 0.52 3.92
N ILE A 483 23.53 0.83 2.78
CA ILE A 483 23.92 0.28 1.48
C ILE A 483 25.15 1.02 0.96
N GLY A 484 26.24 0.29 0.77
CA GLY A 484 27.54 0.85 0.37
C GLY A 484 28.42 1.31 1.52
N SER A 485 27.90 1.45 2.76
CA SER A 485 28.71 1.77 3.93
C SER A 485 29.66 0.63 4.34
N TYR A 486 29.35 -0.60 3.92
CA TYR A 486 30.25 -1.74 4.11
C TYR A 486 31.62 -1.51 3.46
N LYS A 487 31.67 -0.96 2.23
CA LYS A 487 32.96 -0.63 1.58
C LYS A 487 33.75 0.42 2.35
N SER A 488 33.11 1.38 3.00
CA SER A 488 33.80 2.38 3.83
C SER A 488 34.22 1.80 5.18
N LYS A 489 33.39 0.93 5.81
CA LYS A 489 33.76 0.22 7.04
C LYS A 489 34.86 -0.82 6.77
N ASP A 490 34.75 -1.60 5.71
CA ASP A 490 35.76 -2.58 5.32
C ASP A 490 37.09 -1.88 4.95
N LYS A 491 37.00 -0.74 4.27
CA LYS A 491 38.16 0.11 4.01
C LYS A 491 38.75 0.69 5.30
N LEU A 492 37.89 1.16 6.23
CA LEU A 492 38.35 1.65 7.53
C LEU A 492 38.94 0.55 8.39
N ILE A 493 38.33 -0.64 8.44
CA ILE A 493 38.84 -1.83 9.12
C ILE A 493 40.16 -2.28 8.48
N TYR A 494 40.24 -2.26 7.16
CA TYR A 494 41.46 -2.57 6.44
C TYR A 494 42.59 -1.55 6.71
N GLU A 495 42.29 -0.25 6.70
CA GLU A 495 43.26 0.81 7.02
C GLU A 495 43.68 0.79 8.50
N LEU A 496 42.74 0.52 9.40
CA LEU A 496 43.04 0.30 10.83
C LEU A 496 43.85 -0.96 11.03
N GLY A 497 43.53 -2.06 10.33
CA GLY A 497 44.29 -3.31 10.33
C GLY A 497 45.73 -3.11 9.86
N LYS A 498 45.95 -2.34 8.79
CA LYS A 498 47.30 -1.96 8.35
C LYS A 498 48.08 -1.14 9.39
N LYS A 499 47.44 -0.18 10.04
CA LYS A 499 48.09 0.61 11.10
C LYS A 499 48.47 -0.24 12.31
N VAL A 500 47.61 -1.20 12.66
CA VAL A 500 47.85 -2.17 13.76
C VAL A 500 48.99 -3.10 13.42
N LEU A 501 49.02 -3.66 12.19
CA LEU A 501 50.09 -4.55 11.70
C LEU A 501 51.49 -3.86 11.68
N ASN A 502 51.51 -2.56 11.39
CA ASN A 502 52.76 -1.79 11.35
C ASN A 502 53.22 -1.31 12.74
N SER A 503 52.46 -1.57 13.80
CA SER A 503 52.73 -1.03 15.15
C SER A 503 53.64 -1.92 16.04
N HIS A 504 54.07 -3.10 15.59
CA HIS A 504 54.90 -4.06 16.34
C HIS A 504 54.40 -4.44 17.75
N LEU A 505 53.08 -4.32 17.98
CA LEU A 505 52.44 -4.68 19.24
C LEU A 505 51.97 -6.13 19.23
N THR A 506 52.13 -6.84 20.35
CA THR A 506 51.57 -8.18 20.58
C THR A 506 50.11 -8.02 21.01
N TYR A 507 49.20 -8.68 20.30
CA TYR A 507 47.77 -8.61 20.54
C TYR A 507 47.23 -9.88 21.21
N PRO A 508 46.11 -9.80 21.97
CA PRO A 508 45.38 -10.97 22.41
C PRO A 508 44.96 -11.86 21.22
N LYS A 509 44.83 -13.16 21.45
CA LYS A 509 44.60 -14.17 20.42
C LYS A 509 43.40 -13.87 19.52
N GLU A 510 42.30 -13.32 20.12
CA GLU A 510 41.08 -12.95 19.39
C GLU A 510 41.33 -11.83 18.36
N ILE A 511 42.23 -10.91 18.65
CA ILE A 511 42.64 -9.84 17.72
C ILE A 511 43.58 -10.38 16.67
N GLN A 512 44.45 -11.32 17.01
CA GLN A 512 45.37 -11.98 16.05
C GLN A 512 44.55 -12.81 15.04
N ASP A 513 43.55 -13.57 15.49
CA ASP A 513 42.64 -14.34 14.63
C ASP A 513 41.87 -13.43 13.64
N LEU A 514 41.49 -12.23 14.07
CA LEU A 514 40.87 -11.23 13.21
C LEU A 514 41.84 -10.64 12.18
N ILE A 515 43.07 -10.41 12.56
CA ILE A 515 44.17 -9.96 11.68
C ILE A 515 44.46 -11.01 10.62
N ASP A 516 44.55 -12.30 11.00
CA ASP A 516 44.79 -13.42 10.09
C ASP A 516 43.61 -13.63 9.13
N TYR A 517 42.38 -13.40 9.58
CA TYR A 517 41.19 -13.40 8.73
C TYR A 517 41.26 -12.29 7.66
N ILE A 518 41.64 -11.06 8.05
CA ILE A 518 41.79 -9.92 7.13
C ILE A 518 42.90 -10.20 6.09
N HIS A 519 44.01 -10.89 6.50
CA HIS A 519 45.08 -11.27 5.59
C HIS A 519 44.65 -12.34 4.56
N LYS A 520 43.69 -13.21 4.91
CA LYS A 520 43.16 -14.21 3.98
C LYS A 520 42.18 -13.63 2.96
N MET A 521 41.65 -12.45 3.22
CA MET A 521 40.73 -11.75 2.32
C MET A 521 41.41 -10.68 1.43
N SER A 522 42.69 -10.40 1.68
CA SER A 522 43.53 -9.52 0.85
C SER A 522 44.30 -10.31 -0.20
#